data_86df5cccbe9fe37849dc3c80b2085827
#
_entry.id   86df5cccbe9fe37849dc3c80b2085827
#
_cell.length_a   1.000
_cell.length_b   1.000
_cell.length_c   1.000
_cell.angle_alpha   90.00
_cell.angle_beta   90.00
_cell.angle_gamma   90.00
#
_symmetry.space_group_name_H-M   'P 1'
#
loop_
_entity.id
_entity.type
_entity.pdbx_description
1 polymer ?
#
loop_
_entity_poly.entity_id
_entity_poly.type
_entity_poly.pdbx_seq_one_letter_code
_entity_poly.pdbx_strand_id
1 'polypeptide(L)'
;MAEHIELKRVVMVKAIVTEAFKENLIKELDRAVKNIEMQASQMDMQSKNYLEDLKKKGLMQKAAAFKHQLDDERTRQAAAKSDLMMKIEEAKRLEIGTEFVQGPLEGPVKVGIGDNLYKKVGGAEIIVKDGIVQEIRGAE
;
A
#
# COMPACT_ATOMS: atom_id res chain seq x y z
N MET A 1 -6.63 -33.44 26.42
CA MET A 1 -6.75 -31.98 26.54
C MET A 1 -5.52 -31.30 26.00
N ALA A 2 -5.69 -30.22 25.26
CA ALA A 2 -4.56 -29.46 24.76
C ALA A 2 -3.96 -28.57 25.86
N GLU A 3 -2.64 -28.59 25.98
CA GLU A 3 -1.92 -27.73 26.93
C GLU A 3 -1.57 -26.37 26.33
N HIS A 4 -1.60 -26.27 25.00
CA HIS A 4 -1.32 -25.04 24.27
C HIS A 4 -2.15 -24.97 23.00
N ILE A 5 -2.28 -23.79 22.48
CA ILE A 5 -2.95 -23.50 21.21
C ILE A 5 -2.11 -22.53 20.41
N GLU A 6 -2.16 -22.66 19.09
CA GLU A 6 -1.46 -21.75 18.19
C GLU A 6 -2.44 -20.70 17.69
N LEU A 7 -2.09 -19.43 17.92
CA LEU A 7 -2.85 -18.27 17.49
C LEU A 7 -2.00 -17.40 16.58
N LYS A 8 -2.62 -16.39 15.97
CA LYS A 8 -1.92 -15.39 15.19
C LYS A 8 -1.60 -14.18 16.03
N ARG A 9 -0.41 -13.63 15.84
CA ARG A 9 0.02 -12.39 16.45
C ARG A 9 0.32 -11.37 15.37
N VAL A 10 -0.13 -10.13 15.56
CA VAL A 10 0.19 -9.02 14.68
C VAL A 10 1.32 -8.21 15.29
N VAL A 11 2.35 -7.95 14.48
CA VAL A 11 3.51 -7.15 14.87
C VAL A 11 3.60 -5.95 13.95
N MET A 12 3.62 -4.75 14.51
CA MET A 12 3.77 -3.53 13.74
C MET A 12 5.23 -3.28 13.44
N VAL A 13 5.56 -3.08 12.17
CA VAL A 13 6.92 -2.74 11.74
C VAL A 13 7.05 -1.24 11.60
N LYS A 14 8.02 -0.68 12.30
CA LYS A 14 8.38 0.74 12.21
C LYS A 14 9.83 0.86 11.74
N ALA A 15 10.07 1.75 10.80
CA ALA A 15 11.41 2.00 10.29
C ALA A 15 11.94 3.32 10.84
N ILE A 16 13.22 3.34 11.22
CA ILE A 16 13.91 4.58 11.47
C ILE A 16 14.18 5.25 10.13
N VAL A 17 13.77 6.51 9.99
CA VAL A 17 13.97 7.26 8.76
C VAL A 17 15.46 7.60 8.63
N THR A 18 16.07 7.04 7.58
CA THR A 18 17.43 7.38 7.14
C THR A 18 17.35 8.06 5.78
N GLU A 19 18.44 8.61 5.29
CA GLU A 19 18.49 9.18 3.94
C GLU A 19 18.20 8.12 2.89
N ALA A 20 18.77 6.92 3.04
CA ALA A 20 18.52 5.79 2.15
C ALA A 20 17.04 5.38 2.17
N PHE A 21 16.43 5.34 3.35
CA PHE A 21 15.01 5.05 3.49
C PHE A 21 14.14 6.07 2.75
N LYS A 22 14.40 7.37 2.94
CA LYS A 22 13.67 8.44 2.26
C LYS A 22 13.79 8.34 0.74
N GLU A 23 15.01 8.17 0.24
CA GLU A 23 15.27 8.04 -1.20
C GLU A 23 14.53 6.86 -1.81
N ASN A 24 14.59 5.71 -1.14
CA ASN A 24 13.91 4.50 -1.62
C ASN A 24 12.40 4.66 -1.60
N LEU A 25 11.85 5.25 -0.54
CA LEU A 25 10.41 5.52 -0.44
C LEU A 25 9.93 6.43 -1.57
N ILE A 26 10.66 7.52 -1.82
CA ILE A 26 10.32 8.46 -2.89
C ILE A 26 10.40 7.77 -4.26
N LYS A 27 11.42 6.95 -4.50
CA LYS A 27 11.56 6.18 -5.75
C LYS A 27 10.40 5.22 -5.97
N GLU A 28 9.97 4.52 -4.92
CA GLU A 28 8.83 3.59 -5.01
C GLU A 28 7.53 4.33 -5.32
N LEU A 29 7.31 5.47 -4.66
CA LEU A 29 6.14 6.30 -4.92
C LEU A 29 6.16 6.88 -6.34
N ASP A 30 7.31 7.33 -6.83
CA ASP A 30 7.46 7.81 -8.21
C ASP A 30 7.17 6.72 -9.23
N ARG A 31 7.62 5.49 -8.99
CA ARG A 31 7.29 4.34 -9.85
C ARG A 31 5.79 4.09 -9.90
N ALA A 32 5.13 4.18 -8.75
CA ALA A 32 3.68 3.99 -8.69
C ALA A 32 2.95 5.07 -9.51
N VAL A 33 3.41 6.32 -9.44
CA VAL A 33 2.86 7.42 -10.25
C VAL A 33 3.06 7.13 -11.74
N LYS A 34 4.26 6.74 -12.14
CA LYS A 34 4.56 6.41 -13.54
C LYS A 34 3.74 5.24 -14.07
N ASN A 35 3.50 4.23 -13.22
CA ASN A 35 2.65 3.10 -13.58
C ASN A 35 1.21 3.54 -13.85
N ILE A 36 0.67 4.43 -13.02
CA ILE A 36 -0.68 4.98 -13.24
C ILE A 36 -0.72 5.79 -14.54
N GLU A 37 0.27 6.62 -14.80
CA GLU A 37 0.36 7.40 -16.04
C GLU A 37 0.43 6.49 -17.27
N MET A 38 1.20 5.41 -17.20
CA MET A 38 1.31 4.43 -18.28
C MET A 38 -0.01 3.70 -18.52
N GLN A 39 -0.68 3.24 -17.45
CA GLN A 39 -1.98 2.59 -17.54
C GLN A 39 -3.04 3.55 -18.13
N ALA A 40 -3.02 4.81 -17.71
CA ALA A 40 -3.94 5.83 -18.23
C ALA A 40 -3.70 6.05 -19.73
N SER A 41 -2.45 6.13 -20.15
CA SER A 41 -2.10 6.30 -21.57
C SER A 41 -2.55 5.11 -22.43
N GLN A 42 -2.29 3.88 -21.97
CA GLN A 42 -2.73 2.67 -22.64
C GLN A 42 -4.26 2.59 -22.74
N MET A 43 -4.94 2.92 -21.64
CA MET A 43 -6.40 2.95 -21.60
C MET A 43 -6.96 3.96 -22.60
N ASP A 44 -6.38 5.16 -22.68
CA ASP A 44 -6.81 6.19 -23.62
C ASP A 44 -6.67 5.73 -25.06
N MET A 45 -5.59 5.08 -25.43
CA MET A 45 -5.38 4.55 -26.78
C MET A 45 -6.38 3.45 -27.13
N GLN A 46 -6.54 2.48 -26.25
CA GLN A 46 -7.46 1.36 -26.45
C GLN A 46 -8.91 1.84 -26.50
N SER A 47 -9.26 2.77 -25.63
CA SER A 47 -10.62 3.32 -25.54
C SER A 47 -10.99 4.13 -26.75
N LYS A 48 -10.05 4.89 -27.28
CA LYS A 48 -10.27 5.68 -28.50
C LYS A 48 -10.62 4.78 -29.68
N ASN A 49 -9.86 3.71 -29.86
CA ASN A 49 -10.10 2.75 -30.93
C ASN A 49 -11.46 2.05 -30.78
N TYR A 50 -11.78 1.64 -29.56
CA TYR A 50 -13.05 0.97 -29.24
C TYR A 50 -14.25 1.90 -29.48
N LEU A 51 -14.16 3.16 -29.03
CA LEU A 51 -15.21 4.16 -29.24
C LEU A 51 -15.43 4.45 -30.72
N GLU A 52 -14.37 4.58 -31.49
CA GLU A 52 -14.47 4.80 -32.95
C GLU A 52 -15.17 3.63 -33.63
N ASP A 53 -14.86 2.40 -33.25
CA ASP A 53 -15.48 1.19 -33.76
C ASP A 53 -16.98 1.14 -33.43
N LEU A 54 -17.36 1.46 -32.19
CA LEU A 54 -18.78 1.52 -31.79
C LEU A 54 -19.56 2.58 -32.59
N LYS A 55 -18.96 3.74 -32.80
CA LYS A 55 -19.59 4.82 -33.61
C LYS A 55 -19.77 4.40 -35.05
N LYS A 56 -18.80 3.74 -35.66
CA LYS A 56 -18.87 3.22 -37.01
C LYS A 56 -20.01 2.20 -37.18
N LYS A 57 -20.23 1.39 -36.14
CA LYS A 57 -21.31 0.38 -36.14
C LYS A 57 -22.68 0.95 -35.78
N GLY A 58 -22.77 2.24 -35.47
CA GLY A 58 -24.02 2.89 -35.08
C GLY A 58 -24.50 2.55 -33.68
N LEU A 59 -23.63 2.00 -32.83
CA LEU A 59 -23.97 1.57 -31.46
C LEU A 59 -23.78 2.73 -30.46
N MET A 60 -24.59 3.79 -30.65
CA MET A 60 -24.41 5.03 -29.90
C MET A 60 -24.69 4.90 -28.39
N GLN A 61 -25.68 4.06 -28.03
CA GLN A 61 -25.97 3.82 -26.60
C GLN A 61 -24.82 3.10 -25.88
N LYS A 62 -24.25 2.10 -26.55
CA LYS A 62 -23.06 1.40 -26.01
C LYS A 62 -21.85 2.33 -25.90
N ALA A 63 -21.68 3.21 -26.91
CA ALA A 63 -20.60 4.20 -26.87
C ALA A 63 -20.76 5.17 -25.70
N ALA A 64 -21.98 5.66 -25.46
CA ALA A 64 -22.25 6.55 -24.32
C ALA A 64 -22.04 5.88 -22.99
N ALA A 65 -22.49 4.64 -22.81
CA ALA A 65 -22.27 3.85 -21.59
C ALA A 65 -20.78 3.59 -21.33
N PHE A 66 -20.05 3.23 -22.38
CA PHE A 66 -18.61 3.00 -22.29
C PHE A 66 -17.85 4.28 -21.93
N LYS A 67 -18.22 5.40 -22.54
CA LYS A 67 -17.62 6.70 -22.23
C LYS A 67 -17.82 7.08 -20.76
N HIS A 68 -18.99 6.79 -20.20
CA HIS A 68 -19.28 7.04 -18.80
C HIS A 68 -18.37 6.19 -17.89
N GLN A 69 -18.23 4.90 -18.19
CA GLN A 69 -17.32 4.02 -17.47
C GLN A 69 -15.87 4.49 -17.56
N LEU A 70 -15.47 4.96 -18.74
CA LEU A 70 -14.13 5.49 -18.98
C LEU A 70 -13.87 6.74 -18.13
N ASP A 71 -14.83 7.65 -18.07
CA ASP A 71 -14.73 8.87 -17.27
C ASP A 71 -14.62 8.53 -15.77
N ASP A 72 -15.38 7.55 -15.30
CA ASP A 72 -15.28 7.06 -13.90
C ASP A 72 -13.90 6.50 -13.61
N GLU A 73 -13.33 5.71 -14.52
CA GLU A 73 -12.00 5.13 -14.37
C GLU A 73 -10.92 6.20 -14.39
N ARG A 74 -11.03 7.19 -15.26
CA ARG A 74 -10.11 8.34 -15.30
C ARG A 74 -10.15 9.13 -13.99
N THR A 75 -11.33 9.29 -13.41
CA THR A 75 -11.47 9.97 -12.12
C THR A 75 -10.76 9.19 -11.00
N ARG A 76 -10.92 7.86 -11.00
CA ARG A 76 -10.22 6.99 -10.03
C ARG A 76 -8.70 7.06 -10.18
N GLN A 77 -8.21 7.02 -11.42
CA GLN A 77 -6.78 7.12 -11.71
C GLN A 77 -6.22 8.48 -11.29
N ALA A 78 -6.94 9.55 -11.56
CA ALA A 78 -6.54 10.89 -11.16
C ALA A 78 -6.48 11.03 -9.63
N ALA A 79 -7.46 10.47 -8.92
CA ALA A 79 -7.50 10.47 -7.47
C ALA A 79 -6.33 9.66 -6.87
N ALA A 80 -6.05 8.48 -7.42
CA ALA A 80 -4.93 7.63 -6.99
C ALA A 80 -3.59 8.33 -7.22
N LYS A 81 -3.42 8.97 -8.37
CA LYS A 81 -2.21 9.74 -8.69
C LYS A 81 -2.01 10.91 -7.74
N SER A 82 -3.08 11.67 -7.48
CA SER A 82 -3.05 12.79 -6.55
C SER A 82 -2.65 12.35 -5.14
N ASP A 83 -3.20 11.23 -4.68
CA ASP A 83 -2.88 10.65 -3.38
C ASP A 83 -1.40 10.25 -3.28
N LEU A 84 -0.86 9.62 -4.33
CA LEU A 84 0.55 9.27 -4.40
C LEU A 84 1.46 10.50 -4.41
N MET A 85 1.07 11.55 -5.10
CA MET A 85 1.82 12.81 -5.13
C MET A 85 1.85 13.49 -3.76
N MET A 86 0.76 13.42 -3.02
CA MET A 86 0.71 13.89 -1.63
C MET A 86 1.65 13.08 -0.73
N LYS A 87 1.68 11.77 -0.91
CA LYS A 87 2.59 10.88 -0.16
C LYS A 87 4.05 11.18 -0.47
N ILE A 88 4.38 11.53 -1.72
CA ILE A 88 5.73 11.96 -2.10
C ILE A 88 6.12 13.23 -1.34
N GLU A 89 5.24 14.21 -1.29
CA GLU A 89 5.50 15.45 -0.55
C GLU A 89 5.67 15.20 0.95
N GLU A 90 4.86 14.32 1.54
CA GLU A 90 5.01 13.88 2.93
C GLU A 90 6.35 13.18 3.16
N ALA A 91 6.75 12.31 2.23
CA ALA A 91 8.02 11.59 2.30
C ALA A 91 9.22 12.55 2.28
N LYS A 92 9.15 13.61 1.47
CA LYS A 92 10.19 14.64 1.42
C LYS A 92 10.32 15.42 2.74
N ARG A 93 9.25 15.51 3.52
CA ARG A 93 9.23 16.22 4.81
C ARG A 93 9.61 15.33 5.99
N LEU A 94 9.80 14.04 5.80
CA LEU A 94 10.19 13.14 6.89
C LEU A 94 11.53 13.56 7.47
N GLU A 95 11.59 13.65 8.79
CA GLU A 95 12.82 13.99 9.50
C GLU A 95 13.65 12.73 9.75
N ILE A 96 14.95 12.84 9.47
CA ILE A 96 15.91 11.76 9.72
C ILE A 96 15.92 11.42 11.22
N GLY A 97 15.88 10.13 11.54
CA GLY A 97 15.90 9.64 12.91
C GLY A 97 14.53 9.41 13.52
N THR A 98 13.45 9.85 12.86
CA THR A 98 12.08 9.58 13.34
C THR A 98 11.62 8.18 12.95
N GLU A 99 10.57 7.69 13.59
CA GLU A 99 9.97 6.40 13.29
C GLU A 99 8.85 6.55 12.25
N PHE A 100 8.87 5.69 11.25
CA PHE A 100 7.85 5.63 10.20
C PHE A 100 7.15 4.27 10.27
N VAL A 101 5.82 4.28 10.38
CA VAL A 101 5.02 3.05 10.42
C VAL A 101 4.96 2.44 9.02
N GLN A 102 5.53 1.25 8.85
CA GLN A 102 5.51 0.54 7.56
C GLN A 102 4.29 -0.33 7.40
N GLY A 103 3.84 -0.97 8.45
CA GLY A 103 2.66 -1.81 8.42
C GLY A 103 2.76 -3.04 9.31
N PRO A 104 1.70 -3.85 9.33
CA PRO A 104 1.66 -5.05 10.16
C PRO A 104 2.30 -6.26 9.48
N LEU A 105 2.92 -7.11 10.29
CA LEU A 105 3.28 -8.47 9.93
C LEU A 105 2.55 -9.43 10.87
N GLU A 106 2.11 -10.56 10.34
CA GLU A 106 1.44 -11.59 11.12
C GLU A 106 2.34 -12.82 11.24
N GLY A 107 2.30 -13.42 12.42
CA GLY A 107 3.01 -14.67 12.67
C GLY A 107 2.31 -15.52 13.71
N PRO A 108 2.61 -16.83 13.75
CA PRO A 108 2.04 -17.70 14.77
C PRO A 108 2.67 -17.45 16.13
N VAL A 109 1.85 -17.63 17.18
CA VAL A 109 2.32 -17.61 18.55
C VAL A 109 1.64 -18.76 19.30
N LYS A 110 2.41 -19.46 20.12
CA LYS A 110 1.86 -20.50 21.00
C LYS A 110 1.42 -19.89 22.30
N VAL A 111 0.20 -20.19 22.68
CA VAL A 111 -0.39 -19.76 23.95
C VAL A 111 -0.69 -21.02 24.77
N GLY A 112 -0.14 -21.11 25.94
CA GLY A 112 -0.30 -22.23 26.85
C GLY A 112 -0.99 -21.85 28.15
N ILE A 113 -1.32 -22.86 28.93
CA ILE A 113 -1.90 -22.68 30.26
C ILE A 113 -0.87 -21.95 31.13
N GLY A 114 -1.30 -20.87 31.78
CA GLY A 114 -0.43 -20.04 32.61
C GLY A 114 0.10 -18.80 31.90
N ASP A 115 -0.02 -18.73 30.58
CA ASP A 115 0.37 -17.54 29.81
C ASP A 115 -0.66 -16.42 29.94
N ASN A 116 -0.18 -15.20 29.83
CA ASN A 116 -1.08 -14.06 29.71
C ASN A 116 -1.49 -13.93 28.23
N LEU A 117 -2.73 -14.27 27.91
CA LEU A 117 -3.25 -14.25 26.54
C LEU A 117 -3.02 -12.91 25.86
N TYR A 118 -3.35 -11.83 26.54
CA TYR A 118 -3.29 -10.49 25.95
C TYR A 118 -1.87 -10.01 25.66
N LYS A 119 -0.91 -10.43 26.46
CA LYS A 119 0.51 -10.17 26.17
C LYS A 119 1.03 -10.98 24.99
N LYS A 120 0.57 -12.23 24.87
CA LYS A 120 0.98 -13.14 23.77
C LYS A 120 0.44 -12.72 22.43
N VAL A 121 -0.85 -12.32 22.36
CA VAL A 121 -1.51 -11.92 21.10
C VAL A 121 -1.52 -10.41 20.89
N GLY A 122 -1.20 -9.64 21.92
CA GLY A 122 -1.18 -8.18 21.86
C GLY A 122 -0.11 -7.62 20.96
N GLY A 123 -0.26 -6.35 20.65
CA GLY A 123 0.62 -5.65 19.71
C GLY A 123 2.07 -5.59 20.17
N ALA A 124 2.94 -6.20 19.41
CA ALA A 124 4.37 -5.97 19.49
C ALA A 124 4.79 -5.04 18.38
N GLU A 125 5.94 -4.40 18.55
CA GLU A 125 6.52 -3.53 17.54
C GLU A 125 7.94 -3.97 17.25
N ILE A 126 8.34 -3.93 15.98
CA ILE A 126 9.72 -4.15 15.54
C ILE A 126 10.21 -2.84 14.94
N ILE A 127 11.32 -2.36 15.45
CA ILE A 127 11.97 -1.14 14.95
C ILE A 127 13.17 -1.56 14.11
N VAL A 128 13.16 -1.17 12.84
CA VAL A 128 14.23 -1.49 11.89
C VAL A 128 14.93 -0.22 11.41
N LYS A 129 16.20 -0.34 11.12
CA LYS A 129 17.02 0.72 10.51
C LYS A 129 17.79 0.12 9.35
N ASP A 130 17.53 0.60 8.14
CA ASP A 130 18.15 0.06 6.92
C ASP A 130 18.03 -1.47 6.82
N GLY A 131 16.84 -2.00 7.18
CA GLY A 131 16.56 -3.42 7.14
C GLY A 131 17.04 -4.23 8.35
N ILE A 132 17.76 -3.63 9.27
CA ILE A 132 18.31 -4.32 10.45
C ILE A 132 17.42 -4.02 11.66
N VAL A 133 17.01 -5.08 12.36
CA VAL A 133 16.22 -4.96 13.58
C VAL A 133 17.05 -4.29 14.67
N GLN A 134 16.58 -3.14 15.15
CA GLN A 134 17.24 -2.37 16.22
C GLN A 134 16.63 -2.64 17.59
N GLU A 135 15.32 -2.86 17.63
CA GLU A 135 14.58 -2.97 18.89
C GLU A 135 13.30 -3.78 18.67
N ILE A 136 12.91 -4.53 19.68
CA ILE A 136 11.63 -5.22 19.74
C ILE A 136 10.92 -4.73 21.00
N ARG A 137 9.70 -4.19 20.82
CA ARG A 137 8.89 -3.65 21.92
C ARG A 137 7.64 -4.50 22.10
N GLY A 138 7.24 -4.70 23.35
CA GLY A 138 6.00 -5.38 23.69
C GLY A 138 6.00 -6.89 23.43
N ALA A 139 7.12 -7.48 23.07
CA ALA A 139 7.25 -8.92 22.89
C ALA A 139 7.84 -9.56 24.15
N GLU A 140 7.23 -10.65 24.59
CA GLU A 140 7.74 -11.47 25.71
C GLU A 140 7.95 -12.92 25.26
#